data_3eaee7a58676b596d1366f67ddbbb671
#
_entry.id   3eaee7a58676b596d1366f67ddbbb671
#
_cell.length_a   1.000
_cell.length_b   1.000
_cell.length_c   1.000
_cell.angle_alpha   90.00
_cell.angle_beta   90.00
_cell.angle_gamma   90.00
#
_symmetry.space_group_name_H-M   'P 1'
#
loop_
_entity.id
_entity.type
_entity.pdbx_description
1 polymer ?
#
loop_
_entity_poly.entity_id
_entity_poly.type
_entity_poly.pdbx_seq_one_letter_code
_entity_poly.pdbx_strand_id
1 'polypeptide(L)'
;LASIGHDLRIGIIGAGASGLATAHALREHGFTNVVVLEREPVPGGKCLTFWHRDRSYELGAAVITPAYRQTWRLANQYGLSPKLCLGVSYVDAKSGRVHRLPYLPPSVGLRGALGLPGETARVLASGLFQRMQQFPRLDKAHPSLAEPFEPWCRRHGLSNVLEVMRPWMTSFGYGHMDEVPTAYMLNYMCLMGPSYEFQDVGYRGLWQRVAGDLDVRCNTRVTRIERGSKVQVHTEGQTFDFDTLVLACPLEAALEFLDVSDEERALFTQVRYTDYQVVAAEVSGMPKWRYTFMPDNFKRDASDKPMFYYRRYPDRDLITFYSFRGAEGLEGAEREAIRLAERMGGRVRSIVTTRPWRYFPHVSSASIEAGFHARFEALQGARHTYYASEVLSFSCVEPVVAFARDLVGRHFAQALGSSPEWLGTAPANSQQAGLAKTG
;
A
#
# COMPACT_ATOMS: atom_id res chain seq x y z
N LEU A 1 21.26 20.46 -19.86
CA LEU A 1 20.34 19.31 -19.83
C LEU A 1 20.10 18.94 -21.29
N ALA A 2 20.58 17.75 -21.73
CA ALA A 2 20.22 17.22 -23.04
C ALA A 2 18.68 17.05 -23.08
N SER A 3 18.05 17.41 -24.21
CA SER A 3 16.61 17.21 -24.38
C SER A 3 16.31 15.73 -24.27
N ILE A 4 15.47 15.35 -23.33
CA ILE A 4 14.94 13.98 -23.19
C ILE A 4 14.09 13.71 -24.44
N GLY A 5 14.50 12.75 -25.28
CA GLY A 5 13.73 12.33 -26.47
C GLY A 5 12.77 11.19 -26.11
N HIS A 6 11.66 11.07 -26.84
CA HIS A 6 10.69 9.96 -26.66
C HIS A 6 11.28 8.57 -27.02
N ASP A 7 12.43 8.53 -27.66
CA ASP A 7 13.17 7.34 -28.10
C ASP A 7 14.08 6.73 -27.03
N LEU A 8 14.17 7.39 -25.84
CA LEU A 8 14.93 6.84 -24.72
C LEU A 8 14.56 5.40 -24.41
N ARG A 9 15.58 4.56 -24.25
CA ARG A 9 15.43 3.19 -23.75
C ARG A 9 15.38 3.21 -22.22
N ILE A 10 14.20 2.96 -21.65
CA ILE A 10 13.94 3.04 -20.22
C ILE A 10 13.74 1.63 -19.67
N GLY A 11 14.59 1.23 -18.73
CA GLY A 11 14.43 -0.01 -17.95
C GLY A 11 13.69 0.26 -16.65
N ILE A 12 12.77 -0.60 -16.27
CA ILE A 12 12.09 -0.54 -14.97
C ILE A 12 12.28 -1.89 -14.26
N ILE A 13 12.78 -1.88 -13.03
CA ILE A 13 13.01 -3.09 -12.23
C ILE A 13 11.88 -3.28 -11.22
N GLY A 14 11.06 -4.30 -11.47
CA GLY A 14 9.90 -4.68 -10.68
C GLY A 14 8.56 -4.34 -11.34
N ALA A 15 7.70 -5.36 -11.54
CA ALA A 15 6.34 -5.22 -12.07
C ALA A 15 5.28 -5.23 -10.96
N GLY A 16 5.57 -4.59 -9.81
CA GLY A 16 4.57 -4.23 -8.81
C GLY A 16 3.75 -3.00 -9.24
N ALA A 17 2.83 -2.56 -8.39
CA ALA A 17 1.99 -1.39 -8.65
C ALA A 17 2.80 -0.14 -9.04
N SER A 18 3.95 0.09 -8.39
CA SER A 18 4.82 1.23 -8.69
C SER A 18 5.43 1.16 -10.09
N GLY A 19 6.08 0.04 -10.42
CA GLY A 19 6.76 -0.11 -11.71
C GLY A 19 5.78 -0.09 -12.87
N LEU A 20 4.64 -0.77 -12.74
CA LEU A 20 3.61 -0.76 -13.78
C LEU A 20 2.94 0.61 -13.93
N ALA A 21 2.70 1.33 -12.83
CA ALA A 21 2.18 2.70 -12.89
C ALA A 21 3.19 3.66 -13.52
N THR A 22 4.50 3.48 -13.25
CA THR A 22 5.57 4.26 -13.90
C THR A 22 5.61 3.98 -15.40
N ALA A 23 5.61 2.72 -15.81
CA ALA A 23 5.62 2.34 -17.23
C ALA A 23 4.38 2.86 -17.97
N HIS A 24 3.20 2.73 -17.34
CA HIS A 24 1.95 3.26 -17.88
C HIS A 24 1.98 4.78 -18.04
N ALA A 25 2.48 5.51 -17.03
CA ALA A 25 2.61 6.97 -17.09
C ALA A 25 3.61 7.41 -18.19
N LEU A 26 4.76 6.73 -18.31
CA LEU A 26 5.72 7.00 -19.37
C LEU A 26 5.07 6.82 -20.77
N ARG A 27 4.30 5.75 -20.95
CA ARG A 27 3.57 5.51 -22.22
C ARG A 27 2.52 6.59 -22.49
N GLU A 28 1.78 7.05 -21.48
CA GLU A 28 0.84 8.18 -21.62
C GLU A 28 1.55 9.48 -22.07
N HIS A 29 2.82 9.65 -21.70
CA HIS A 29 3.67 10.77 -22.14
C HIS A 29 4.46 10.49 -23.43
N GLY A 30 4.13 9.42 -24.17
CA GLY A 30 4.67 9.13 -25.49
C GLY A 30 5.99 8.36 -25.52
N PHE A 31 6.53 7.90 -24.38
CA PHE A 31 7.70 7.02 -24.35
C PHE A 31 7.29 5.61 -24.79
N THR A 32 7.85 5.13 -25.89
CA THR A 32 7.49 3.83 -26.47
C THR A 32 8.51 2.73 -26.18
N ASN A 33 9.74 3.08 -25.81
CA ASN A 33 10.84 2.15 -25.59
C ASN A 33 11.05 1.89 -24.09
N VAL A 34 10.01 1.37 -23.42
CA VAL A 34 9.98 1.10 -21.99
C VAL A 34 9.86 -0.40 -21.75
N VAL A 35 10.81 -0.99 -21.02
CA VAL A 35 10.84 -2.42 -20.69
C VAL A 35 10.78 -2.60 -19.16
N VAL A 36 9.86 -3.41 -18.67
CA VAL A 36 9.74 -3.77 -17.26
C VAL A 36 10.28 -5.17 -17.04
N LEU A 37 11.26 -5.32 -16.13
CA LEU A 37 11.86 -6.61 -15.77
C LEU A 37 11.32 -7.07 -14.41
N GLU A 38 10.73 -8.28 -14.37
CA GLU A 38 10.13 -8.86 -13.17
C GLU A 38 10.68 -10.27 -12.93
N ARG A 39 11.14 -10.53 -11.71
CA ARG A 39 11.68 -11.85 -11.33
C ARG A 39 10.60 -12.93 -11.16
N GLU A 40 9.40 -12.53 -10.75
CA GLU A 40 8.28 -13.46 -10.54
C GLU A 40 7.63 -13.86 -11.88
N PRO A 41 6.93 -14.99 -11.93
CA PRO A 41 6.26 -15.46 -13.16
C PRO A 41 5.05 -14.60 -13.55
N VAL A 42 4.54 -13.76 -12.66
CA VAL A 42 3.37 -12.92 -12.90
C VAL A 42 3.54 -11.54 -12.28
N PRO A 43 3.06 -10.46 -12.95
CA PRO A 43 3.10 -9.12 -12.40
C PRO A 43 2.09 -8.91 -11.28
N GLY A 44 2.27 -7.84 -10.49
CA GLY A 44 1.36 -7.41 -9.44
C GLY A 44 2.01 -7.17 -8.07
N GLY A 45 3.19 -7.74 -7.82
CA GLY A 45 3.93 -7.54 -6.55
C GLY A 45 3.07 -7.86 -5.32
N LYS A 46 2.93 -6.87 -4.41
CA LYS A 46 2.12 -7.00 -3.18
C LYS A 46 0.60 -7.03 -3.42
N CYS A 47 0.10 -6.79 -4.63
CA CYS A 47 -1.27 -7.08 -5.02
C CYS A 47 -1.39 -8.56 -5.36
N LEU A 48 -1.38 -9.40 -4.33
CA LEU A 48 -1.33 -10.86 -4.45
C LEU A 48 -2.71 -11.46 -4.29
N THR A 49 -3.35 -11.76 -5.41
CA THR A 49 -4.62 -12.49 -5.47
C THR A 49 -4.35 -13.98 -5.65
N PHE A 50 -5.07 -14.83 -4.92
CA PHE A 50 -5.16 -16.26 -5.20
C PHE A 50 -6.62 -16.66 -5.43
N TRP A 51 -6.81 -17.74 -6.14
CA TRP A 51 -8.13 -18.30 -6.42
C TRP A 51 -8.36 -19.53 -5.55
N HIS A 52 -9.49 -19.52 -4.86
CA HIS A 52 -9.95 -20.70 -4.13
C HIS A 52 -11.34 -21.06 -4.64
N ARG A 53 -11.45 -22.26 -5.26
CA ARG A 53 -12.63 -22.66 -6.02
C ARG A 53 -12.94 -21.62 -7.12
N ASP A 54 -14.10 -20.99 -7.05
CA ASP A 54 -14.63 -20.03 -8.02
C ASP A 54 -14.45 -18.54 -7.61
N ARG A 55 -13.69 -18.26 -6.55
CA ARG A 55 -13.59 -16.91 -5.96
C ARG A 55 -12.14 -16.45 -5.78
N SER A 56 -11.95 -15.15 -5.98
CA SER A 56 -10.67 -14.48 -5.73
C SER A 56 -10.51 -14.07 -4.26
N TYR A 57 -9.32 -14.24 -3.71
CA TYR A 57 -8.96 -13.81 -2.37
C TYR A 57 -7.63 -13.07 -2.37
N GLU A 58 -7.45 -12.13 -1.45
CA GLU A 58 -6.25 -11.32 -1.37
C GLU A 58 -5.36 -11.75 -0.20
N LEU A 59 -4.08 -11.91 -0.48
CA LEU A 59 -3.04 -12.12 0.54
C LEU A 59 -2.17 -10.87 0.73
N GLY A 60 -2.42 -9.81 -0.03
CA GLY A 60 -1.74 -8.52 0.04
C GLY A 60 -2.74 -7.38 0.01
N ALA A 61 -2.55 -6.41 -0.90
CA ALA A 61 -3.50 -5.32 -1.08
C ALA A 61 -4.89 -5.87 -1.44
N ALA A 62 -5.93 -5.41 -0.74
CA ALA A 62 -7.27 -6.00 -0.85
C ALA A 62 -8.35 -5.00 -1.27
N VAL A 63 -8.22 -3.73 -0.86
CA VAL A 63 -9.29 -2.74 -0.99
C VAL A 63 -8.81 -1.43 -1.60
N ILE A 64 -9.74 -0.70 -2.16
CA ILE A 64 -9.62 0.71 -2.51
C ILE A 64 -10.73 1.51 -1.84
N THR A 65 -10.55 2.81 -1.70
CA THR A 65 -11.59 3.74 -1.22
C THR A 65 -11.85 4.81 -2.28
N PRO A 66 -12.88 5.65 -2.15
CA PRO A 66 -13.10 6.77 -3.08
C PRO A 66 -11.92 7.74 -3.19
N ALA A 67 -11.01 7.76 -2.20
CA ALA A 67 -9.80 8.57 -2.23
C ALA A 67 -8.70 8.04 -3.16
N TYR A 68 -8.80 6.81 -3.64
CA TYR A 68 -7.86 6.18 -4.56
C TYR A 68 -8.06 6.65 -6.01
N ARG A 69 -7.91 7.94 -6.27
CA ARG A 69 -8.26 8.59 -7.54
C ARG A 69 -7.55 8.00 -8.75
N GLN A 70 -6.23 7.77 -8.65
CA GLN A 70 -5.44 7.22 -9.75
C GLN A 70 -5.77 5.74 -9.97
N THR A 71 -5.98 5.00 -8.90
CA THR A 71 -6.39 3.59 -8.98
C THR A 71 -7.79 3.44 -9.60
N TRP A 72 -8.75 4.32 -9.24
CA TRP A 72 -10.07 4.37 -9.88
C TRP A 72 -9.97 4.72 -11.36
N ARG A 73 -9.10 5.69 -11.73
CA ARG A 73 -8.86 6.04 -13.13
C ARG A 73 -8.40 4.80 -13.92
N LEU A 74 -7.40 4.07 -13.41
CA LEU A 74 -6.92 2.84 -14.03
C LEU A 74 -8.03 1.77 -14.09
N ALA A 75 -8.76 1.56 -13.00
CA ALA A 75 -9.86 0.60 -12.97
C ALA A 75 -10.90 0.89 -14.07
N ASN A 76 -11.30 2.15 -14.22
CA ASN A 76 -12.24 2.59 -15.26
C ASN A 76 -11.67 2.41 -16.66
N GLN A 77 -10.39 2.77 -16.88
CA GLN A 77 -9.71 2.61 -18.17
C GLN A 77 -9.69 1.15 -18.62
N TYR A 78 -9.52 0.22 -17.68
CA TYR A 78 -9.48 -1.21 -17.95
C TYR A 78 -10.83 -1.93 -17.76
N GLY A 79 -11.93 -1.18 -17.66
CA GLY A 79 -13.29 -1.72 -17.61
C GLY A 79 -13.58 -2.53 -16.34
N LEU A 80 -12.96 -2.17 -15.21
CA LEU A 80 -13.17 -2.82 -13.92
C LEU A 80 -14.13 -2.02 -13.05
N SER A 81 -15.03 -2.73 -12.35
CA SER A 81 -16.05 -2.15 -11.46
C SER A 81 -15.90 -2.70 -10.05
N PRO A 82 -15.10 -2.07 -9.19
CA PRO A 82 -14.95 -2.48 -7.80
C PRO A 82 -16.28 -2.41 -7.06
N LYS A 83 -16.55 -3.40 -6.20
CA LYS A 83 -17.82 -3.54 -5.46
C LYS A 83 -17.67 -3.05 -4.03
N LEU A 84 -18.68 -2.29 -3.56
CA LEU A 84 -18.73 -1.77 -2.19
C LEU A 84 -18.76 -2.91 -1.17
N CYS A 85 -17.97 -2.79 -0.12
CA CYS A 85 -17.78 -3.78 0.93
C CYS A 85 -17.85 -3.12 2.30
N LEU A 86 -18.91 -3.43 3.06
CA LEU A 86 -19.15 -2.87 4.38
C LEU A 86 -19.24 -4.00 5.43
N GLY A 87 -19.00 -3.63 6.68
CA GLY A 87 -19.19 -4.52 7.83
C GLY A 87 -17.93 -4.62 8.69
N VAL A 88 -17.98 -3.98 9.85
CA VAL A 88 -16.90 -3.94 10.85
C VAL A 88 -17.44 -4.39 12.18
N SER A 89 -16.73 -5.27 12.87
CA SER A 89 -17.02 -5.67 14.23
C SER A 89 -15.74 -5.75 15.07
N TYR A 90 -15.91 -5.84 16.36
CA TYR A 90 -14.83 -6.00 17.34
C TYR A 90 -15.13 -7.20 18.23
N VAL A 91 -14.09 -7.95 18.56
CA VAL A 91 -14.18 -9.16 19.37
C VAL A 91 -13.15 -9.11 20.47
N ASP A 92 -13.56 -9.48 21.67
CA ASP A 92 -12.66 -9.81 22.77
C ASP A 92 -11.92 -11.12 22.43
N ALA A 93 -10.61 -11.04 22.26
CA ALA A 93 -9.81 -12.16 21.78
C ALA A 93 -9.71 -13.32 22.79
N LYS A 94 -9.99 -13.07 24.09
CA LYS A 94 -9.93 -14.08 25.16
C LYS A 94 -11.23 -14.88 25.26
N SER A 95 -12.37 -14.18 25.20
CA SER A 95 -13.69 -14.78 25.36
C SER A 95 -14.39 -15.14 24.06
N GLY A 96 -13.93 -14.63 22.92
CA GLY A 96 -14.58 -14.76 21.63
C GLY A 96 -15.88 -13.96 21.48
N ARG A 97 -16.22 -13.10 22.46
CA ARG A 97 -17.47 -12.33 22.47
C ARG A 97 -17.39 -11.15 21.49
N VAL A 98 -18.42 -11.01 20.65
CA VAL A 98 -18.57 -9.85 19.76
C VAL A 98 -19.08 -8.65 20.56
N HIS A 99 -18.45 -7.49 20.39
CA HIS A 99 -18.90 -6.23 21.02
C HIS A 99 -20.22 -5.75 20.39
N ARG A 100 -21.06 -5.11 21.22
CA ARG A 100 -22.41 -4.71 20.80
C ARG A 100 -22.45 -3.53 19.82
N LEU A 101 -21.42 -2.68 19.82
CA LEU A 101 -21.34 -1.51 18.93
C LEU A 101 -20.40 -1.85 17.77
N PRO A 102 -20.92 -2.13 16.58
CA PRO A 102 -20.10 -2.26 15.38
C PRO A 102 -19.57 -0.88 14.98
N TYR A 103 -18.48 -0.87 14.18
CA TYR A 103 -17.83 0.31 13.63
C TYR A 103 -17.09 1.23 14.62
N LEU A 104 -17.32 1.11 15.93
CA LEU A 104 -16.65 1.90 16.95
C LEU A 104 -15.77 1.01 17.84
N PRO A 105 -14.44 1.28 17.95
CA PRO A 105 -13.58 0.54 18.85
C PRO A 105 -14.09 0.59 20.31
N PRO A 106 -14.03 -0.52 21.05
CA PRO A 106 -14.48 -0.56 22.45
C PRO A 106 -13.81 0.48 23.35
N SER A 107 -12.54 0.82 23.07
CA SER A 107 -11.76 1.84 23.80
C SER A 107 -12.31 3.25 23.68
N VAL A 108 -13.04 3.58 22.60
CA VAL A 108 -13.64 4.91 22.39
C VAL A 108 -14.88 5.09 23.25
N GLY A 109 -15.76 4.09 23.30
CA GLY A 109 -17.03 4.16 24.02
C GLY A 109 -17.95 5.30 23.54
N LEU A 110 -19.08 5.50 24.22
CA LEU A 110 -20.06 6.52 23.84
C LEU A 110 -19.54 7.96 24.06
N ARG A 111 -18.80 8.19 25.17
CA ARG A 111 -18.24 9.53 25.46
C ARG A 111 -17.20 9.95 24.43
N GLY A 112 -16.32 9.02 24.03
CA GLY A 112 -15.34 9.29 22.99
C GLY A 112 -16.00 9.53 21.63
N ALA A 113 -17.07 8.81 21.30
CA ALA A 113 -17.83 9.03 20.07
C ALA A 113 -18.39 10.45 19.99
N LEU A 114 -18.87 11.01 21.11
CA LEU A 114 -19.33 12.40 21.18
C LEU A 114 -18.19 13.42 21.05
N GLY A 115 -16.97 13.06 21.42
CA GLY A 115 -15.78 13.90 21.28
C GLY A 115 -15.17 13.94 19.87
N LEU A 116 -15.39 12.91 19.06
CA LEU A 116 -14.81 12.76 17.72
C LEU A 116 -15.07 13.96 16.78
N PRO A 117 -16.29 14.55 16.70
CA PRO A 117 -16.50 15.72 15.84
C PRO A 117 -15.60 16.91 16.21
N GLY A 118 -15.42 17.18 17.52
CA GLY A 118 -14.55 18.25 17.99
C GLY A 118 -13.07 17.98 17.71
N GLU A 119 -12.61 16.73 17.85
CA GLU A 119 -11.25 16.33 17.49
C GLU A 119 -11.03 16.44 15.97
N THR A 120 -11.97 15.98 15.16
CA THR A 120 -11.93 16.10 13.70
C THR A 120 -11.88 17.57 13.26
N ALA A 121 -12.70 18.43 13.87
CA ALA A 121 -12.68 19.86 13.60
C ALA A 121 -11.32 20.49 13.93
N ARG A 122 -10.66 20.09 15.04
CA ARG A 122 -9.29 20.52 15.36
C ARG A 122 -8.27 20.08 14.30
N VAL A 123 -8.34 18.85 13.81
CA VAL A 123 -7.49 18.37 12.70
C VAL A 123 -7.67 19.24 11.46
N LEU A 124 -8.91 19.53 11.09
CA LEU A 124 -9.22 20.36 9.93
C LEU A 124 -8.74 21.81 10.11
N ALA A 125 -8.99 22.41 11.31
CA ALA A 125 -8.62 23.79 11.61
C ALA A 125 -7.10 24.01 11.77
N SER A 126 -6.35 22.98 12.12
CA SER A 126 -4.90 23.07 12.36
C SER A 126 -4.05 23.31 11.11
N GLY A 127 -4.65 23.46 9.94
CA GLY A 127 -3.94 23.51 8.66
C GLY A 127 -3.23 22.19 8.31
N LEU A 128 -3.45 21.15 9.13
CA LEU A 128 -2.88 19.82 8.91
C LEU A 128 -3.36 19.26 7.59
N PHE A 129 -4.63 19.47 7.25
CA PHE A 129 -5.21 19.06 5.97
C PHE A 129 -4.52 19.74 4.78
N GLN A 130 -4.10 21.02 4.91
CA GLN A 130 -3.33 21.70 3.87
C GLN A 130 -1.91 21.14 3.76
N ARG A 131 -1.31 20.72 4.89
CA ARG A 131 -0.01 20.03 4.90
C ARG A 131 -0.12 18.59 4.32
N MET A 132 -1.28 17.96 4.43
CA MET A 132 -1.60 16.68 3.79
C MET A 132 -1.79 16.79 2.26
N GLN A 133 -1.99 18.00 1.70
CA GLN A 133 -2.04 18.22 0.25
C GLN A 133 -0.69 18.00 -0.47
N GLN A 134 0.37 17.78 0.27
CA GLN A 134 1.68 17.42 -0.29
C GLN A 134 1.78 15.92 -0.69
N PHE A 135 0.74 15.14 -0.38
CA PHE A 135 0.57 13.80 -0.93
C PHE A 135 0.73 13.78 -2.48
N PRO A 136 1.50 12.86 -3.07
CA PRO A 136 2.04 11.65 -2.43
C PRO A 136 3.48 11.77 -1.89
N ARG A 137 4.07 12.95 -1.86
CA ARG A 137 5.51 13.18 -1.64
C ARG A 137 5.84 13.40 -0.17
N LEU A 138 6.59 12.49 0.42
CA LEU A 138 7.09 12.60 1.80
C LEU A 138 8.26 13.59 1.96
N ASP A 139 9.00 13.90 0.89
CA ASP A 139 10.05 14.92 0.90
C ASP A 139 9.56 16.34 1.18
N LYS A 140 8.25 16.57 1.03
CA LYS A 140 7.58 17.81 1.38
C LYS A 140 6.93 17.81 2.77
N ALA A 141 7.02 16.68 3.50
CA ALA A 141 6.46 16.59 4.84
C ALA A 141 7.19 17.57 5.79
N HIS A 142 6.41 18.28 6.62
CA HIS A 142 6.97 19.19 7.60
C HIS A 142 7.78 18.42 8.66
N PRO A 143 8.97 18.88 9.09
CA PRO A 143 9.82 18.16 10.05
C PRO A 143 9.11 17.76 11.36
N SER A 144 8.14 18.57 11.84
CA SER A 144 7.34 18.23 13.03
C SER A 144 6.48 16.96 12.89
N LEU A 145 6.35 16.41 11.68
CA LEU A 145 5.64 15.17 11.40
C LEU A 145 6.55 13.92 11.50
N ALA A 146 7.81 14.11 11.83
CA ALA A 146 8.73 13.02 12.14
C ALA A 146 8.39 12.32 13.46
N GLU A 147 7.81 13.05 14.44
CA GLU A 147 7.38 12.47 15.71
C GLU A 147 6.41 11.28 15.50
N PRO A 148 6.50 10.21 16.33
CA PRO A 148 5.55 9.10 16.26
C PRO A 148 4.09 9.54 16.46
N PHE A 149 3.17 8.85 15.81
CA PHE A 149 1.76 9.28 15.71
C PHE A 149 1.03 9.31 17.05
N GLU A 150 1.27 8.37 17.94
CA GLU A 150 0.57 8.33 19.25
C GLU A 150 0.94 9.50 20.16
N PRO A 151 2.24 9.81 20.45
CA PRO A 151 2.60 11.01 21.20
C PRO A 151 2.10 12.29 20.51
N TRP A 152 2.19 12.35 19.18
CA TRP A 152 1.68 13.47 18.41
C TRP A 152 0.17 13.68 18.62
N CYS A 153 -0.64 12.62 18.52
CA CYS A 153 -2.08 12.68 18.78
C CYS A 153 -2.40 13.15 20.20
N ARG A 154 -1.71 12.61 21.20
CA ARG A 154 -1.89 12.99 22.60
C ARG A 154 -1.63 14.47 22.84
N ARG A 155 -0.53 15.00 22.28
CA ARG A 155 -0.17 16.43 22.39
C ARG A 155 -1.20 17.36 21.73
N HIS A 156 -1.87 16.90 20.67
CA HIS A 156 -2.90 17.66 19.96
C HIS A 156 -4.33 17.39 20.46
N GLY A 157 -4.50 16.61 21.55
CA GLY A 157 -5.81 16.27 22.10
C GLY A 157 -6.68 15.45 21.16
N LEU A 158 -6.08 14.49 20.44
CA LEU A 158 -6.72 13.63 19.43
C LEU A 158 -6.80 12.17 19.89
N SER A 159 -7.10 11.94 21.15
CA SER A 159 -7.08 10.59 21.74
C SER A 159 -8.15 9.66 21.15
N ASN A 160 -9.32 10.16 20.84
CA ASN A 160 -10.37 9.34 20.22
C ASN A 160 -10.08 9.06 18.74
N VAL A 161 -9.52 10.03 18.02
CA VAL A 161 -9.03 9.82 16.64
C VAL A 161 -7.97 8.73 16.63
N LEU A 162 -7.01 8.76 17.55
CA LEU A 162 -5.98 7.72 17.68
C LEU A 162 -6.60 6.32 17.85
N GLU A 163 -7.57 6.17 18.76
CA GLU A 163 -8.21 4.89 19.03
C GLU A 163 -9.05 4.39 17.85
N VAL A 164 -9.71 5.28 17.12
CA VAL A 164 -10.44 4.92 15.88
C VAL A 164 -9.48 4.48 14.78
N MET A 165 -8.31 5.11 14.69
CA MET A 165 -7.31 4.80 13.66
C MET A 165 -6.50 3.54 13.97
N ARG A 166 -6.27 3.22 15.24
CA ARG A 166 -5.43 2.09 15.69
C ARG A 166 -5.79 0.75 15.02
N PRO A 167 -7.06 0.31 14.95
CA PRO A 167 -7.44 -0.93 14.27
C PRO A 167 -7.01 -0.96 12.82
N TRP A 168 -7.19 0.12 12.09
CA TRP A 168 -6.90 0.21 10.66
C TRP A 168 -5.41 0.32 10.34
N MET A 169 -4.63 0.88 11.25
CA MET A 169 -3.20 1.07 11.07
C MET A 169 -2.40 -0.12 11.60
N THR A 170 -2.51 -0.41 12.90
CA THR A 170 -1.72 -1.47 13.52
C THR A 170 -2.06 -2.83 12.95
N SER A 171 -3.35 -3.16 12.85
CA SER A 171 -3.74 -4.49 12.37
C SER A 171 -3.49 -4.70 10.88
N PHE A 172 -3.44 -3.63 10.08
CA PHE A 172 -3.10 -3.72 8.65
C PHE A 172 -1.59 -3.75 8.38
N GLY A 173 -0.77 -3.90 9.43
CA GLY A 173 0.66 -4.12 9.29
C GLY A 173 1.50 -2.84 9.20
N TYR A 174 0.92 -1.67 9.52
CA TYR A 174 1.66 -0.39 9.51
C TYR A 174 2.40 -0.10 10.82
N GLY A 175 2.60 -1.13 11.65
CA GLY A 175 3.37 -1.01 12.89
C GLY A 175 2.58 -0.46 14.07
N HIS A 176 3.30 -0.16 15.16
CA HIS A 176 2.73 0.38 16.38
C HIS A 176 2.73 1.91 16.35
N MET A 177 1.64 2.53 16.81
CA MET A 177 1.41 3.97 16.71
C MET A 177 2.40 4.83 17.50
N ASP A 178 3.07 4.24 18.48
CA ASP A 178 4.12 4.88 19.29
C ASP A 178 5.52 4.85 18.64
N GLU A 179 5.67 4.21 17.48
CA GLU A 179 6.92 4.11 16.72
C GLU A 179 6.84 4.73 15.33
N VAL A 180 5.67 4.62 14.69
CA VAL A 180 5.51 5.03 13.29
C VAL A 180 5.36 6.54 13.18
N PRO A 181 6.21 7.23 12.37
CA PRO A 181 6.14 8.67 12.19
C PRO A 181 4.78 9.15 11.69
N THR A 182 4.35 10.31 12.22
CA THR A 182 3.08 10.94 11.90
C THR A 182 2.90 11.19 10.39
N ALA A 183 3.98 11.51 9.68
CA ALA A 183 3.94 11.75 8.23
C ALA A 183 3.33 10.58 7.45
N TYR A 184 3.68 9.34 7.81
CA TYR A 184 3.09 8.14 7.19
C TYR A 184 1.62 7.97 7.55
N MET A 185 1.28 8.18 8.83
CA MET A 185 -0.09 8.01 9.32
C MET A 185 -1.06 9.00 8.71
N LEU A 186 -0.64 10.25 8.50
CA LEU A 186 -1.46 11.26 7.84
C LEU A 186 -1.73 10.90 6.37
N ASN A 187 -0.75 10.38 5.66
CA ASN A 187 -0.96 9.87 4.31
C ASN A 187 -2.02 8.76 4.28
N TYR A 188 -2.01 7.86 5.27
CA TYR A 188 -3.03 6.83 5.38
C TYR A 188 -4.41 7.40 5.69
N MET A 189 -4.51 8.38 6.61
CA MET A 189 -5.78 9.02 6.96
C MET A 189 -6.48 9.67 5.76
N CYS A 190 -5.72 10.23 4.81
CA CYS A 190 -6.26 10.76 3.57
C CYS A 190 -6.95 9.72 2.69
N LEU A 191 -6.65 8.45 2.90
CA LEU A 191 -7.15 7.33 2.10
C LEU A 191 -8.35 6.64 2.74
N MET A 192 -8.77 7.08 3.94
CA MET A 192 -9.89 6.47 4.65
C MET A 192 -11.22 6.72 3.94
N GLY A 193 -12.10 5.72 4.02
CA GLY A 193 -13.43 5.79 3.42
C GLY A 193 -14.07 4.41 3.28
N PRO A 194 -15.24 4.34 2.66
CA PRO A 194 -15.89 3.07 2.34
C PRO A 194 -14.98 2.21 1.47
N SER A 195 -14.85 0.94 1.82
CA SER A 195 -13.99 -0.01 1.10
C SER A 195 -14.69 -0.58 -0.13
N TYR A 196 -13.94 -0.69 -1.23
CA TYR A 196 -14.36 -1.35 -2.46
C TYR A 196 -13.33 -2.42 -2.85
N GLU A 197 -13.77 -3.47 -3.52
CA GLU A 197 -12.96 -4.62 -3.89
C GLU A 197 -13.12 -5.00 -5.36
N PHE A 198 -12.03 -5.45 -5.97
CA PHE A 198 -12.03 -6.09 -7.29
C PHE A 198 -12.43 -7.56 -7.14
N GLN A 199 -13.73 -7.85 -6.93
CA GLN A 199 -14.19 -9.21 -6.63
C GLN A 199 -14.12 -10.16 -7.83
N ASP A 200 -14.29 -9.65 -9.05
CA ASP A 200 -14.39 -10.47 -10.26
C ASP A 200 -13.01 -10.93 -10.77
N VAL A 201 -11.96 -10.16 -10.54
CA VAL A 201 -10.61 -10.42 -11.08
C VAL A 201 -9.52 -10.42 -10.01
N GLY A 202 -9.84 -9.99 -8.79
CA GLY A 202 -8.87 -9.68 -7.74
C GLY A 202 -8.07 -8.42 -8.03
N TYR A 203 -7.32 -7.95 -7.04
CA TYR A 203 -6.51 -6.74 -7.20
C TYR A 203 -5.35 -6.95 -8.18
N ARG A 204 -4.77 -8.15 -8.21
CA ARG A 204 -3.76 -8.52 -9.21
C ARG A 204 -4.30 -8.39 -10.63
N GLY A 205 -5.57 -8.70 -10.85
CA GLY A 205 -6.21 -8.62 -12.17
C GLY A 205 -6.19 -7.22 -12.79
N LEU A 206 -6.24 -6.15 -11.99
CA LEU A 206 -6.01 -4.79 -12.47
C LEU A 206 -4.59 -4.66 -13.05
N TRP A 207 -3.58 -5.09 -12.28
CA TRP A 207 -2.18 -4.95 -12.69
C TRP A 207 -1.80 -5.85 -13.85
N GLN A 208 -2.41 -7.02 -13.98
CA GLN A 208 -2.24 -7.88 -15.16
C GLN A 208 -2.80 -7.22 -16.42
N ARG A 209 -3.92 -6.50 -16.32
CA ARG A 209 -4.47 -5.74 -17.47
C ARG A 209 -3.58 -4.57 -17.84
N VAL A 210 -3.08 -3.81 -16.86
CA VAL A 210 -2.10 -2.74 -17.10
C VAL A 210 -0.85 -3.32 -17.77
N ALA A 211 -0.33 -4.44 -17.28
CA ALA A 211 0.85 -5.10 -17.84
C ALA A 211 0.64 -5.61 -19.27
N GLY A 212 -0.60 -5.98 -19.64
CA GLY A 212 -0.93 -6.45 -20.99
C GLY A 212 -0.70 -5.41 -22.09
N ASP A 213 -0.68 -4.14 -21.74
CA ASP A 213 -0.41 -3.03 -22.65
C ASP A 213 1.08 -2.63 -22.70
N LEU A 214 1.96 -3.27 -21.93
CA LEU A 214 3.35 -2.88 -21.69
C LEU A 214 4.31 -4.01 -22.07
N ASP A 215 5.59 -3.71 -22.38
CA ASP A 215 6.64 -4.73 -22.48
C ASP A 215 7.08 -5.16 -21.07
N VAL A 216 6.40 -6.16 -20.50
CA VAL A 216 6.71 -6.73 -19.19
C VAL A 216 7.32 -8.10 -19.35
N ARG A 217 8.56 -8.25 -18.93
CA ARG A 217 9.31 -9.51 -18.99
C ARG A 217 9.38 -10.15 -17.63
N CYS A 218 8.47 -11.07 -17.39
CA CYS A 218 8.44 -11.91 -16.19
C CYS A 218 9.54 -12.98 -16.24
N ASN A 219 9.76 -13.68 -15.10
CA ASN A 219 10.85 -14.66 -14.93
C ASN A 219 12.24 -14.10 -15.32
N THR A 220 12.42 -12.79 -15.14
CA THR A 220 13.65 -12.08 -15.51
C THR A 220 14.29 -11.50 -14.24
N ARG A 221 15.09 -12.32 -13.58
CA ARG A 221 15.84 -11.93 -12.38
C ARG A 221 17.05 -11.12 -12.77
N VAL A 222 17.11 -9.88 -12.26
CA VAL A 222 18.30 -9.03 -12.37
C VAL A 222 19.35 -9.51 -11.38
N THR A 223 20.57 -9.71 -11.88
CA THR A 223 21.71 -10.22 -11.09
C THR A 223 22.78 -9.16 -10.85
N ARG A 224 22.88 -8.16 -11.75
CA ARG A 224 23.85 -7.06 -11.65
C ARG A 224 23.40 -5.86 -12.48
N ILE A 225 23.66 -4.67 -11.98
CA ILE A 225 23.45 -3.40 -12.69
C ILE A 225 24.73 -2.58 -12.61
N GLU A 226 25.19 -2.09 -13.76
CA GLU A 226 26.35 -1.23 -13.92
C GLU A 226 25.91 0.09 -14.58
N ARG A 227 26.23 1.21 -13.94
CA ARG A 227 25.80 2.54 -14.35
C ARG A 227 27.00 3.39 -14.75
N GLY A 228 27.30 3.41 -16.06
CA GLY A 228 28.33 4.23 -16.70
C GLY A 228 27.72 5.32 -17.58
N SER A 229 28.18 5.44 -18.82
CA SER A 229 27.58 6.30 -19.85
C SER A 229 26.18 5.80 -20.29
N LYS A 230 25.92 4.52 -20.09
CA LYS A 230 24.62 3.83 -20.17
C LYS A 230 24.43 2.94 -18.96
N VAL A 231 23.23 2.45 -18.77
CA VAL A 231 22.92 1.49 -17.72
C VAL A 231 22.86 0.09 -18.31
N GLN A 232 23.74 -0.79 -17.86
CA GLN A 232 23.73 -2.20 -18.23
C GLN A 232 23.05 -3.02 -17.13
N VAL A 233 22.02 -3.78 -17.51
CA VAL A 233 21.26 -4.64 -16.61
C VAL A 233 21.48 -6.09 -17.01
N HIS A 234 22.18 -6.83 -16.17
CA HIS A 234 22.48 -8.24 -16.37
C HIS A 234 21.40 -9.10 -15.70
N THR A 235 20.97 -10.12 -16.39
CA THR A 235 20.03 -11.15 -15.90
C THR A 235 20.66 -12.53 -16.08
N GLU A 236 19.98 -13.57 -15.63
CA GLU A 236 20.46 -14.95 -15.80
C GLU A 236 20.58 -15.36 -17.28
N GLY A 237 19.82 -14.73 -18.20
CA GLY A 237 19.76 -15.13 -19.61
C GLY A 237 20.38 -14.16 -20.60
N GLN A 238 20.42 -12.86 -20.26
CA GLN A 238 20.85 -11.83 -21.20
C GLN A 238 21.21 -10.50 -20.49
N THR A 239 21.83 -9.60 -21.25
CA THR A 239 22.13 -8.23 -20.81
C THR A 239 21.27 -7.25 -21.59
N PHE A 240 20.74 -6.24 -20.89
CA PHE A 240 20.00 -5.12 -21.48
C PHE A 240 20.80 -3.83 -21.32
N ASP A 241 20.80 -3.00 -22.36
CA ASP A 241 21.34 -1.66 -22.31
C ASP A 241 20.19 -0.64 -22.27
N PHE A 242 20.19 0.25 -21.29
CA PHE A 242 19.23 1.32 -21.14
C PHE A 242 19.93 2.68 -21.09
N ASP A 243 19.23 3.73 -21.52
CA ASP A 243 19.69 5.11 -21.34
C ASP A 243 19.34 5.59 -19.93
N THR A 244 18.28 5.03 -19.34
CA THR A 244 17.81 5.38 -18.00
C THR A 244 17.14 4.19 -17.33
N LEU A 245 17.21 4.14 -16.01
CA LEU A 245 16.65 3.09 -15.16
C LEU A 245 15.67 3.65 -14.14
N VAL A 246 14.59 2.92 -13.88
CA VAL A 246 13.71 3.16 -12.73
C VAL A 246 13.72 1.94 -11.81
N LEU A 247 14.12 2.12 -10.55
CA LEU A 247 14.07 1.09 -9.53
C LEU A 247 12.71 1.17 -8.81
N ALA A 248 11.84 0.18 -9.06
CA ALA A 248 10.52 0.02 -8.47
C ALA A 248 10.43 -1.25 -7.60
N CYS A 249 11.56 -1.73 -7.13
CA CYS A 249 11.72 -2.86 -6.22
C CYS A 249 12.08 -2.40 -4.80
N PRO A 250 12.09 -3.30 -3.80
CA PRO A 250 12.63 -3.01 -2.48
C PRO A 250 14.08 -2.54 -2.53
N LEU A 251 14.38 -1.39 -1.93
CA LEU A 251 15.70 -0.73 -2.06
C LEU A 251 16.82 -1.54 -1.41
N GLU A 252 16.55 -2.20 -0.28
CA GLU A 252 17.55 -3.05 0.36
C GLU A 252 17.91 -4.28 -0.49
N ALA A 253 16.96 -4.78 -1.29
CA ALA A 253 17.24 -5.84 -2.24
C ALA A 253 18.12 -5.35 -3.40
N ALA A 254 18.03 -4.08 -3.75
CA ALA A 254 18.89 -3.49 -4.77
C ALA A 254 20.36 -3.44 -4.36
N LEU A 255 20.68 -3.47 -3.05
CA LEU A 255 22.06 -3.57 -2.55
C LEU A 255 22.80 -4.82 -3.04
N GLU A 256 22.07 -5.87 -3.41
CA GLU A 256 22.65 -7.15 -3.86
C GLU A 256 23.13 -7.10 -5.32
N PHE A 257 22.54 -6.24 -6.15
CA PHE A 257 22.77 -6.26 -7.60
C PHE A 257 23.09 -4.89 -8.21
N LEU A 258 22.94 -3.79 -7.47
CA LEU A 258 23.21 -2.43 -7.94
C LEU A 258 24.63 -1.99 -7.53
N ASP A 259 25.33 -1.31 -8.44
CA ASP A 259 26.61 -0.63 -8.16
C ASP A 259 26.38 0.64 -7.33
N VAL A 260 25.90 0.47 -6.09
CA VAL A 260 25.48 1.57 -5.20
C VAL A 260 26.61 2.53 -4.87
N SER A 261 26.29 3.83 -4.85
CA SER A 261 27.14 4.86 -4.28
C SER A 261 27.08 4.82 -2.74
N ASP A 262 27.99 5.53 -2.06
CA ASP A 262 27.97 5.63 -0.61
C ASP A 262 26.69 6.27 -0.09
N GLU A 263 26.16 7.28 -0.80
CA GLU A 263 24.90 7.94 -0.43
C GLU A 263 23.68 7.01 -0.60
N GLU A 264 23.61 6.28 -1.71
CA GLU A 264 22.55 5.26 -1.92
C GLU A 264 22.61 4.19 -0.83
N ARG A 265 23.80 3.67 -0.52
CA ARG A 265 23.99 2.69 0.53
C ARG A 265 23.54 3.23 1.88
N ALA A 266 23.94 4.46 2.22
CA ALA A 266 23.57 5.12 3.47
C ALA A 266 22.05 5.31 3.61
N LEU A 267 21.31 5.55 2.51
CA LEU A 267 19.88 5.70 2.52
C LEU A 267 19.15 4.33 2.49
N PHE A 268 19.57 3.40 1.64
CA PHE A 268 18.88 2.11 1.49
C PHE A 268 18.93 1.28 2.77
N THR A 269 20.04 1.33 3.52
CA THR A 269 20.18 0.61 4.78
C THR A 269 19.33 1.17 5.94
N GLN A 270 18.76 2.37 5.79
CA GLN A 270 17.85 2.93 6.80
C GLN A 270 16.41 2.41 6.68
N VAL A 271 16.06 1.77 5.55
CA VAL A 271 14.70 1.29 5.31
C VAL A 271 14.41 0.09 6.21
N ARG A 272 13.34 0.21 6.98
CA ARG A 272 12.82 -0.82 7.89
C ARG A 272 11.54 -1.41 7.32
N TYR A 273 11.20 -2.58 7.79
CA TYR A 273 9.98 -3.30 7.42
C TYR A 273 9.26 -3.81 8.65
N THR A 274 7.97 -3.96 8.53
CA THR A 274 7.16 -4.71 9.48
C THR A 274 7.06 -6.15 8.99
N ASP A 275 7.44 -7.11 9.82
CA ASP A 275 7.23 -8.53 9.52
C ASP A 275 5.77 -8.87 9.78
N TYR A 276 5.06 -9.21 8.72
CA TYR A 276 3.61 -9.41 8.71
C TYR A 276 3.25 -10.74 8.05
N GLN A 277 2.13 -11.32 8.43
CA GLN A 277 1.73 -12.61 7.87
C GLN A 277 0.21 -12.75 7.75
N VAL A 278 -0.19 -13.53 6.75
CA VAL A 278 -1.60 -13.78 6.41
C VAL A 278 -1.82 -15.27 6.35
N VAL A 279 -2.80 -15.77 7.11
CA VAL A 279 -3.23 -17.17 7.09
C VAL A 279 -4.61 -17.24 6.46
N ALA A 280 -4.77 -17.96 5.38
CA ALA A 280 -6.07 -18.23 4.75
C ALA A 280 -6.55 -19.64 5.16
N ALA A 281 -7.71 -19.72 5.77
CA ALA A 281 -8.28 -20.98 6.27
C ALA A 281 -9.75 -21.16 5.90
N GLU A 282 -10.19 -22.38 5.63
CA GLU A 282 -11.61 -22.74 5.57
C GLU A 282 -12.15 -22.95 6.99
N VAL A 283 -13.08 -22.08 7.40
CA VAL A 283 -13.63 -22.07 8.76
C VAL A 283 -15.14 -21.92 8.71
N SER A 284 -15.86 -22.96 9.11
CA SER A 284 -17.32 -22.91 9.30
C SER A 284 -17.70 -22.40 10.68
N GLY A 285 -18.91 -21.84 10.82
CA GLY A 285 -19.45 -21.39 12.12
C GLY A 285 -19.00 -20.02 12.62
N MET A 286 -18.08 -19.35 11.91
CA MET A 286 -17.62 -18.00 12.28
C MET A 286 -18.68 -16.94 12.00
N PRO A 287 -18.71 -15.85 12.81
CA PRO A 287 -19.56 -14.68 12.54
C PRO A 287 -19.34 -14.13 11.12
N LYS A 288 -20.44 -13.65 10.49
CA LYS A 288 -20.44 -13.22 9.08
C LYS A 288 -20.01 -11.77 8.85
N TRP A 289 -19.34 -11.14 9.81
CA TRP A 289 -18.78 -9.80 9.65
C TRP A 289 -17.59 -9.82 8.68
N ARG A 290 -17.46 -8.76 7.91
CA ARG A 290 -16.41 -8.66 6.91
C ARG A 290 -15.03 -8.41 7.54
N TYR A 291 -14.93 -7.37 8.34
CA TYR A 291 -13.74 -7.07 9.17
C TYR A 291 -14.08 -7.33 10.63
N THR A 292 -13.31 -8.16 11.28
CA THR A 292 -13.45 -8.40 12.71
C THR A 292 -12.12 -8.21 13.40
N PHE A 293 -12.02 -7.17 14.22
CA PHE A 293 -10.82 -6.77 14.92
C PHE A 293 -10.75 -7.32 16.34
N MET A 294 -9.54 -7.68 16.77
CA MET A 294 -9.20 -8.13 18.11
C MET A 294 -8.25 -7.12 18.77
N PRO A 295 -8.77 -6.03 19.40
CA PRO A 295 -7.93 -4.96 19.96
C PRO A 295 -6.93 -5.44 21.01
N ASP A 296 -7.26 -6.51 21.76
CA ASP A 296 -6.36 -7.12 22.75
C ASP A 296 -5.04 -7.63 22.14
N ASN A 297 -5.03 -7.93 20.83
CA ASN A 297 -3.89 -8.45 20.10
C ASN A 297 -3.08 -7.36 19.36
N PHE A 298 -3.37 -6.07 19.55
CA PHE A 298 -2.59 -4.97 18.97
C PHE A 298 -1.30 -4.65 19.75
N LYS A 299 -0.98 -5.46 20.74
CA LYS A 299 0.21 -5.31 21.59
C LYS A 299 1.41 -6.05 21.03
N ARG A 300 2.62 -5.62 21.39
CA ARG A 300 3.87 -6.23 20.92
C ARG A 300 4.04 -7.68 21.38
N ASP A 301 3.55 -8.01 22.57
CA ASP A 301 3.58 -9.36 23.14
C ASP A 301 2.53 -10.32 22.55
N ALA A 302 1.74 -9.85 21.60
CA ALA A 302 0.71 -10.61 20.91
C ALA A 302 1.09 -11.00 19.46
N SER A 303 2.38 -10.97 19.12
CA SER A 303 2.87 -11.46 17.82
C SER A 303 2.39 -12.90 17.56
N ASP A 304 2.18 -13.23 16.31
CA ASP A 304 1.53 -14.45 15.79
C ASP A 304 0.01 -14.54 16.06
N LYS A 305 -0.54 -13.81 17.05
CA LYS A 305 -1.98 -13.80 17.30
C LYS A 305 -2.71 -12.91 16.29
N PRO A 306 -3.81 -13.40 15.69
CA PRO A 306 -4.58 -12.59 14.75
C PRO A 306 -5.08 -11.28 15.36
N MET A 307 -4.74 -10.17 14.73
CA MET A 307 -5.21 -8.82 15.07
C MET A 307 -6.58 -8.53 14.47
N PHE A 308 -6.85 -9.13 13.32
CA PHE A 308 -8.16 -9.16 12.70
C PHE A 308 -8.28 -10.38 11.79
N TYR A 309 -9.53 -10.71 11.45
CA TYR A 309 -9.80 -11.55 10.31
C TYR A 309 -10.67 -10.81 9.29
N TYR A 310 -10.53 -11.24 8.05
CA TYR A 310 -11.27 -10.70 6.94
C TYR A 310 -12.05 -11.80 6.22
N ARG A 311 -13.36 -11.62 6.10
CA ARG A 311 -14.26 -12.47 5.35
C ARG A 311 -14.64 -11.74 4.06
N ARG A 312 -13.99 -12.07 2.95
CA ARG A 312 -14.23 -11.40 1.67
C ARG A 312 -15.64 -11.65 1.14
N TYR A 313 -16.13 -12.86 1.28
CA TYR A 313 -17.47 -13.27 0.82
C TYR A 313 -18.30 -13.79 2.00
N PRO A 314 -19.47 -13.17 2.29
CA PRO A 314 -20.32 -13.58 3.42
C PRO A 314 -20.91 -14.99 3.27
N ASP A 315 -21.03 -15.48 2.02
CA ASP A 315 -21.57 -16.79 1.64
C ASP A 315 -20.50 -17.89 1.54
N ARG A 316 -19.24 -17.58 1.90
CA ARG A 316 -18.10 -18.52 1.84
C ARG A 316 -17.44 -18.70 3.19
N ASP A 317 -16.88 -19.89 3.40
CA ASP A 317 -16.20 -20.28 4.63
C ASP A 317 -14.71 -19.92 4.65
N LEU A 318 -14.13 -19.44 3.55
CA LEU A 318 -12.73 -19.01 3.56
C LEU A 318 -12.59 -17.65 4.23
N ILE A 319 -11.68 -17.59 5.21
CA ILE A 319 -11.35 -16.41 6.01
C ILE A 319 -9.83 -16.21 5.96
N THR A 320 -9.38 -14.96 5.92
CA THR A 320 -7.98 -14.60 6.08
C THR A 320 -7.75 -13.97 7.45
N PHE A 321 -6.74 -14.46 8.17
CA PHE A 321 -6.30 -13.97 9.47
C PHE A 321 -4.98 -13.23 9.31
N TYR A 322 -4.79 -12.16 10.05
CA TYR A 322 -3.67 -11.26 9.91
C TYR A 322 -2.99 -10.99 11.24
N SER A 323 -1.66 -11.13 11.29
CA SER A 323 -0.86 -10.90 12.49
C SER A 323 0.52 -10.33 12.17
N PHE A 324 1.16 -9.71 13.16
CA PHE A 324 2.60 -9.53 13.11
C PHE A 324 3.29 -10.89 13.28
N ARG A 325 4.42 -11.06 12.61
CA ARG A 325 5.20 -12.28 12.70
C ARG A 325 6.00 -12.29 14.00
N GLY A 326 5.82 -13.32 14.80
CA GLY A 326 6.54 -13.56 16.03
C GLY A 326 7.64 -14.62 15.88
N ALA A 327 8.15 -15.06 17.01
CA ALA A 327 9.23 -16.04 17.08
C ALA A 327 8.83 -17.43 16.56
N GLU A 328 7.54 -17.79 16.66
CA GLU A 328 7.01 -19.07 16.20
C GLU A 328 6.71 -19.10 14.69
N GLY A 329 6.80 -17.94 14.04
CA GLY A 329 6.70 -17.79 12.60
C GLY A 329 5.36 -18.24 12.02
N LEU A 330 5.38 -18.83 10.81
CA LEU A 330 4.15 -19.21 10.10
C LEU A 330 3.33 -20.26 10.85
N GLU A 331 3.97 -21.26 11.45
CA GLU A 331 3.29 -22.29 12.24
C GLU A 331 2.62 -21.70 13.49
N GLY A 332 3.23 -20.71 14.13
CA GLY A 332 2.64 -19.97 15.23
C GLY A 332 1.36 -19.26 14.81
N ALA A 333 1.40 -18.54 13.68
CA ALA A 333 0.24 -17.85 13.14
C ALA A 333 -0.91 -18.81 12.79
N GLU A 334 -0.61 -19.96 12.19
CA GLU A 334 -1.61 -20.98 11.88
C GLU A 334 -2.27 -21.54 13.15
N ARG A 335 -1.47 -21.88 14.17
CA ARG A 335 -1.98 -22.37 15.46
C ARG A 335 -2.87 -21.31 16.13
N GLU A 336 -2.45 -20.05 16.16
CA GLU A 336 -3.23 -18.98 16.78
C GLU A 336 -4.50 -18.64 15.99
N ALA A 337 -4.48 -18.74 14.66
CA ALA A 337 -5.69 -18.59 13.83
C ALA A 337 -6.71 -19.71 14.13
N ILE A 338 -6.25 -20.96 14.26
CA ILE A 338 -7.10 -22.11 14.64
C ILE A 338 -7.70 -21.87 16.04
N ARG A 339 -6.87 -21.56 17.04
CA ARG A 339 -7.31 -21.29 18.41
C ARG A 339 -8.34 -20.17 18.50
N LEU A 340 -8.15 -19.09 17.74
CA LEU A 340 -9.10 -17.98 17.68
C LEU A 340 -10.43 -18.43 17.06
N ALA A 341 -10.37 -19.14 15.94
CA ALA A 341 -11.56 -19.64 15.27
C ALA A 341 -12.40 -20.54 16.19
N GLU A 342 -11.76 -21.46 16.91
CA GLU A 342 -12.41 -22.37 17.85
C GLU A 342 -13.04 -21.60 19.04
N ARG A 343 -12.33 -20.62 19.63
CA ARG A 343 -12.88 -19.76 20.69
C ARG A 343 -14.12 -18.98 20.25
N MET A 344 -14.20 -18.65 18.97
CA MET A 344 -15.37 -17.96 18.39
C MET A 344 -16.48 -18.92 17.96
N GLY A 345 -16.36 -20.21 18.27
CA GLY A 345 -17.34 -21.25 17.89
C GLY A 345 -17.20 -21.75 16.47
N GLY A 346 -16.12 -21.38 15.78
CA GLY A 346 -15.81 -21.86 14.44
C GLY A 346 -15.15 -23.25 14.47
N ARG A 347 -15.21 -23.93 13.32
CA ARG A 347 -14.51 -25.19 13.07
C ARG A 347 -13.61 -25.03 11.85
N VAL A 348 -12.30 -25.10 12.06
CA VAL A 348 -11.31 -25.07 10.98
C VAL A 348 -11.33 -26.42 10.27
N ARG A 349 -11.50 -26.39 8.95
CA ARG A 349 -11.44 -27.57 8.08
C ARG A 349 -10.04 -27.77 7.52
N SER A 350 -9.40 -26.68 7.08
CA SER A 350 -8.04 -26.73 6.54
C SER A 350 -7.41 -25.33 6.54
N ILE A 351 -6.08 -25.28 6.69
CA ILE A 351 -5.29 -24.12 6.26
C ILE A 351 -5.09 -24.25 4.75
N VAL A 352 -5.48 -23.22 4.01
CA VAL A 352 -5.40 -23.22 2.54
C VAL A 352 -4.06 -22.70 2.07
N THR A 353 -3.60 -21.61 2.67
CA THR A 353 -2.28 -21.04 2.39
C THR A 353 -1.87 -20.06 3.47
N THR A 354 -0.56 -19.91 3.66
CA THR A 354 0.03 -18.93 4.57
C THR A 354 1.09 -18.12 3.83
N ARG A 355 1.05 -16.79 3.98
CA ARG A 355 1.97 -15.90 3.30
C ARG A 355 2.67 -14.96 4.27
N PRO A 356 4.01 -14.99 4.37
CA PRO A 356 4.79 -13.99 5.07
C PRO A 356 5.04 -12.78 4.17
N TRP A 357 5.10 -11.58 4.78
CA TRP A 357 5.42 -10.34 4.13
C TRP A 357 6.48 -9.56 4.90
N ARG A 358 7.47 -9.04 4.20
CA ARG A 358 8.19 -7.83 4.62
C ARG A 358 7.35 -6.65 4.16
N TYR A 359 6.52 -6.16 5.07
CA TYR A 359 5.50 -5.18 4.77
C TYR A 359 5.91 -3.78 5.23
N PHE A 360 5.24 -2.75 4.73
CA PHE A 360 5.43 -1.37 5.13
C PHE A 360 6.90 -0.93 5.22
N PRO A 361 7.61 -0.74 4.08
CA PRO A 361 8.89 -0.05 4.10
C PRO A 361 8.71 1.37 4.61
N HIS A 362 9.45 1.70 5.64
CA HIS A 362 9.44 3.01 6.29
C HIS A 362 10.82 3.34 6.88
N VAL A 363 11.00 4.58 7.29
CA VAL A 363 12.20 5.00 8.03
C VAL A 363 11.82 5.55 9.40
N SER A 364 12.79 5.59 10.30
CA SER A 364 12.59 6.10 11.68
C SER A 364 12.32 7.61 11.69
N SER A 365 11.76 8.09 12.82
CA SER A 365 11.63 9.52 13.10
C SER A 365 12.96 10.27 12.94
N ALA A 366 14.04 9.74 13.49
CA ALA A 366 15.38 10.32 13.36
C ALA A 366 15.85 10.41 11.90
N SER A 367 15.53 9.42 11.07
CA SER A 367 15.84 9.47 9.63
C SER A 367 15.06 10.54 8.90
N ILE A 368 13.78 10.74 9.25
CA ILE A 368 12.95 11.82 8.67
C ILE A 368 13.51 13.18 9.09
N GLU A 369 13.84 13.38 10.36
CA GLU A 369 14.45 14.61 10.90
C GLU A 369 15.78 14.92 10.21
N ALA A 370 16.58 13.88 9.93
CA ALA A 370 17.84 13.98 9.17
C ALA A 370 17.63 14.20 7.65
N GLY A 371 16.39 14.39 7.20
CA GLY A 371 16.07 14.74 5.82
C GLY A 371 16.13 13.57 4.82
N PHE A 372 15.89 12.34 5.27
CA PHE A 372 15.93 11.14 4.42
C PHE A 372 15.23 11.33 3.07
N HIS A 373 13.98 11.78 3.06
CA HIS A 373 13.20 11.91 1.83
C HIS A 373 13.74 13.01 0.90
N ALA A 374 14.21 14.13 1.46
CA ALA A 374 14.82 15.22 0.68
C ALA A 374 16.16 14.78 0.06
N ARG A 375 17.00 14.08 0.82
CA ARG A 375 18.25 13.49 0.32
C ARG A 375 17.97 12.46 -0.78
N PHE A 376 16.92 11.65 -0.60
CA PHE A 376 16.51 10.66 -1.59
C PHE A 376 16.01 11.32 -2.87
N GLU A 377 15.24 12.40 -2.76
CA GLU A 377 14.78 13.18 -3.91
C GLU A 377 15.95 13.77 -4.71
N ALA A 378 17.03 14.16 -4.04
CA ALA A 378 18.25 14.65 -4.69
C ALA A 378 18.99 13.56 -5.51
N LEU A 379 18.72 12.28 -5.27
CA LEU A 379 19.25 11.17 -6.07
C LEU A 379 18.47 10.91 -7.36
N GLN A 380 17.26 11.49 -7.51
CA GLN A 380 16.45 11.26 -8.71
C GLN A 380 17.18 11.75 -9.97
N GLY A 381 17.42 10.85 -10.91
CA GLY A 381 18.19 11.11 -12.15
C GLY A 381 19.71 11.00 -12.02
N ALA A 382 20.25 10.92 -10.81
CA ALA A 382 21.68 10.69 -10.62
C ALA A 382 22.08 9.32 -11.17
N ARG A 383 23.22 9.26 -11.85
CA ARG A 383 23.73 8.05 -12.51
C ARG A 383 22.68 7.37 -13.41
N HIS A 384 21.87 8.19 -14.12
CA HIS A 384 20.78 7.72 -14.99
C HIS A 384 19.71 6.86 -14.29
N THR A 385 19.50 7.06 -12.98
CA THR A 385 18.61 6.21 -12.19
C THR A 385 17.55 7.03 -11.46
N TYR A 386 16.30 6.57 -11.54
CA TYR A 386 15.16 7.08 -10.78
C TYR A 386 14.63 6.00 -9.84
N TYR A 387 13.94 6.43 -8.81
CA TYR A 387 13.46 5.53 -7.76
C TYR A 387 11.95 5.74 -7.56
N ALA A 388 11.19 4.69 -7.82
CA ALA A 388 9.75 4.65 -7.62
C ALA A 388 9.38 3.64 -6.52
N SER A 389 10.11 3.67 -5.41
CA SER A 389 9.90 2.76 -4.29
C SER A 389 8.80 3.27 -3.34
N GLU A 390 8.05 2.35 -2.74
CA GLU A 390 6.94 2.67 -1.84
C GLU A 390 7.37 3.41 -0.55
N VAL A 391 8.64 3.30 -0.13
CA VAL A 391 9.18 4.05 1.01
C VAL A 391 9.18 5.57 0.78
N LEU A 392 9.14 6.01 -0.48
CA LEU A 392 9.14 7.42 -0.86
C LEU A 392 7.74 8.06 -0.84
N SER A 393 6.72 7.24 -0.68
CA SER A 393 5.32 7.66 -0.60
C SER A 393 4.62 7.08 0.63
N PHE A 394 3.91 6.00 0.49
CA PHE A 394 3.30 5.22 1.57
C PHE A 394 2.90 3.84 1.03
N SER A 395 2.95 2.80 1.89
CA SER A 395 2.65 1.41 1.51
C SER A 395 1.15 1.14 1.26
N CYS A 396 0.53 1.97 0.45
CA CYS A 396 -0.78 1.72 -0.14
C CYS A 396 -0.69 1.88 -1.66
N VAL A 397 -1.59 1.29 -2.40
CA VAL A 397 -1.54 1.32 -3.86
C VAL A 397 -1.70 2.74 -4.40
N GLU A 398 -2.62 3.53 -3.87
CA GLU A 398 -2.84 4.91 -4.36
C GLU A 398 -1.62 5.83 -4.22
N PRO A 399 -0.96 5.96 -3.05
CA PRO A 399 0.25 6.76 -2.91
C PRO A 399 1.34 6.35 -3.88
N VAL A 400 1.52 5.04 -4.04
CA VAL A 400 2.53 4.48 -4.93
C VAL A 400 2.25 4.82 -6.39
N VAL A 401 1.00 4.71 -6.83
CA VAL A 401 0.58 5.07 -8.20
C VAL A 401 0.68 6.58 -8.42
N ALA A 402 0.22 7.37 -7.46
CA ALA A 402 0.29 8.82 -7.51
C ALA A 402 1.75 9.31 -7.56
N PHE A 403 2.63 8.73 -6.74
CA PHE A 403 4.06 9.04 -6.74
C PHE A 403 4.73 8.69 -8.07
N ALA A 404 4.44 7.51 -8.63
CA ALA A 404 4.97 7.08 -9.92
C ALA A 404 4.59 8.06 -11.04
N ARG A 405 3.35 8.52 -11.07
CA ARG A 405 2.87 9.52 -12.04
C ARG A 405 3.52 10.89 -11.83
N ASP A 406 3.64 11.34 -10.58
CA ASP A 406 4.33 12.58 -10.22
C ASP A 406 5.81 12.54 -10.64
N LEU A 407 6.51 11.42 -10.39
CA LEU A 407 7.88 11.20 -10.81
C LEU A 407 8.05 11.36 -12.34
N VAL A 408 7.18 10.71 -13.10
CA VAL A 408 7.20 10.81 -14.57
C VAL A 408 6.89 12.23 -15.01
N GLY A 409 5.90 12.88 -14.44
CA GLY A 409 5.55 14.27 -14.75
C GLY A 409 6.72 15.23 -14.54
N ARG A 410 7.41 15.12 -13.42
CA ARG A 410 8.52 16.03 -13.06
C ARG A 410 9.81 15.79 -13.85
N HIS A 411 10.16 14.54 -14.05
CA HIS A 411 11.48 14.22 -14.57
C HIS A 411 11.51 13.83 -16.06
N PHE A 412 10.39 13.41 -16.62
CA PHE A 412 10.31 12.99 -18.02
C PHE A 412 9.44 13.93 -18.85
N ALA A 413 8.22 14.26 -18.40
CA ALA A 413 7.30 15.09 -19.17
C ALA A 413 7.70 16.57 -19.22
N GLN A 414 8.15 17.16 -18.11
CA GLN A 414 8.62 18.56 -18.09
C GLN A 414 9.87 18.77 -18.96
N ALA A 415 10.72 17.77 -19.04
CA ALA A 415 11.89 17.83 -19.91
C ALA A 415 11.52 17.87 -21.41
N LEU A 416 10.30 17.45 -21.78
CA LEU A 416 9.74 17.56 -23.14
C LEU A 416 8.97 18.87 -23.37
N GLY A 417 8.90 19.78 -22.38
CA GLY A 417 8.15 21.03 -22.50
C GLY A 417 6.63 20.89 -22.36
N SER A 418 6.13 19.71 -21.97
CA SER A 418 4.72 19.47 -21.73
C SER A 418 4.36 19.80 -20.27
N SER A 419 3.39 20.72 -20.07
CA SER A 419 2.85 20.99 -18.74
C SER A 419 1.97 19.82 -18.27
N PRO A 420 2.02 19.41 -17.01
CA PRO A 420 1.17 18.34 -16.51
C PRO A 420 -0.29 18.82 -16.38
N GLU A 421 -1.17 18.39 -17.26
CA GLU A 421 -2.62 18.70 -17.27
C GLU A 421 -3.40 18.16 -16.07
N TRP A 422 -2.80 17.39 -15.19
CA TRP A 422 -3.49 16.70 -14.10
C TRP A 422 -3.61 17.49 -12.78
N LEU A 423 -3.05 18.70 -12.70
CA LEU A 423 -3.19 19.61 -11.55
C LEU A 423 -4.51 20.39 -11.55
N GLY A 424 -5.33 20.27 -12.58
CA GLY A 424 -6.58 20.99 -12.76
C GLY A 424 -7.83 20.12 -12.71
N THR A 425 -8.73 20.48 -11.79
CA THR A 425 -10.17 20.24 -11.70
C THR A 425 -10.66 18.81 -11.43
N ALA A 426 -11.38 18.67 -10.31
CA ALA A 426 -12.27 17.55 -10.05
C ALA A 426 -13.27 17.40 -11.21
N PRO A 427 -13.59 16.15 -11.67
CA PRO A 427 -14.65 15.96 -12.63
C PRO A 427 -15.98 16.43 -12.05
N ALA A 428 -16.65 17.33 -12.78
CA ALA A 428 -18.00 17.75 -12.47
C ALA A 428 -18.93 16.52 -12.41
N ASN A 429 -19.73 16.44 -11.37
CA ASN A 429 -20.76 15.45 -11.14
C ASN A 429 -21.66 15.28 -12.40
N SER A 430 -21.52 14.20 -13.15
CA SER A 430 -22.51 13.74 -14.10
C SER A 430 -23.51 12.80 -13.40
N GLN A 431 -24.32 13.36 -12.50
CA GLN A 431 -25.59 12.75 -12.08
C GLN A 431 -26.72 13.70 -12.43
N GLN A 432 -27.09 13.71 -13.72
CA GLN A 432 -28.43 14.11 -14.18
C GLN A 432 -28.72 13.33 -15.44
N ALA A 433 -29.28 12.13 -15.30
CA ALA A 433 -30.05 11.51 -16.37
C ALA A 433 -31.07 10.56 -15.73
N GLY A 434 -32.34 10.90 -15.83
CA GLY A 434 -33.43 9.95 -15.94
C GLY A 434 -34.35 9.78 -14.76
N LEU A 435 -35.08 10.82 -14.35
CA LEU A 435 -36.44 10.62 -13.85
C LEU A 435 -37.40 11.05 -14.94
N ALA A 436 -37.67 10.14 -15.88
CA ALA A 436 -38.80 10.24 -16.78
C ALA A 436 -40.08 9.89 -16.01
N LYS A 437 -41.00 10.82 -15.95
CA LYS A 437 -42.37 10.64 -15.49
C LYS A 437 -43.09 9.63 -16.41
N THR A 438 -43.66 8.61 -15.82
CA THR A 438 -44.85 7.96 -16.41
C THR A 438 -46.02 8.12 -15.45
N GLY A 439 -47.08 8.68 -15.98
CA GLY A 439 -48.35 8.93 -15.34
C GLY A 439 -49.14 7.68 -14.96
#